data_761d6ef31355a14518a9a40dc4d0a3eb
#
_entry.id   761d6ef31355a14518a9a40dc4d0a3eb
#
_cell.length_a   1.000
_cell.length_b   1.000
_cell.length_c   1.000
_cell.angle_alpha   90.00
_cell.angle_beta   90.00
_cell.angle_gamma   90.00
#
_symmetry.space_group_name_H-M   'P 1'
#
loop_
_entity.id
_entity.type
_entity.pdbx_description
1 polymer ?
#
loop_
_entity_poly.entity_id
_entity_poly.type
_entity_poly.pdbx_seq_one_letter_code
_entity_poly.pdbx_strand_id
1 'polypeptide(L)'
;VTFNPAPENTGYKIQRIDVEGQPIIDAVAENVVDTQRGTVIAKGDVRVSTIEHGMAALYASGVDNCLIQVNGPEFPILDGSAALDIEKFKEIGIVEQNATKDYYIIRHKIEVKDEETGSCITILPDEEFSITAMCSFDSKFISSQFATLDNIANYEKEIAPARTFVFVRDIIPLLDANLIKGGDLDNAIVIYERLLEQEQLDKLADVLKVQRMDANKIGYIQNKPLQWDNECTRHKLLDIIGDVALIGKPLKGRIVATRPGHTINNKFARLIRKEIRKHEVQAPIYDPNEEPIMDNNRIRELLPHRYPMQLIDKIIAMGATSIVGVKNVTSNEPFFVGHFPTEPVMPGVLQIEAMAQCGGLLVLNQVEEPERWSTYFLSINDVKFRQKVVPGDTLLFKVELL
;
A
#
# COMPACT_ATOMS: atom_id res chain seq x y z
N VAL A 1 1.37 -14.37 17.07
CA VAL A 1 0.59 -13.53 16.15
C VAL A 1 -0.70 -14.24 15.76
N THR A 2 -1.81 -13.50 15.72
CA THR A 2 -3.11 -14.00 15.27
C THR A 2 -3.64 -13.09 14.17
N PHE A 3 -3.98 -13.66 13.03
CA PHE A 3 -4.58 -12.94 11.90
C PHE A 3 -6.11 -13.13 11.99
N ASN A 4 -6.84 -12.02 12.07
CA ASN A 4 -8.29 -12.04 12.19
C ASN A 4 -8.94 -11.34 10.99
N PRO A 5 -10.13 -11.78 10.56
CA PRO A 5 -10.93 -11.03 9.59
C PRO A 5 -11.18 -9.59 10.08
N ALA A 6 -11.19 -8.66 9.16
CA ALA A 6 -11.55 -7.27 9.42
C ALA A 6 -12.62 -6.80 8.42
N PRO A 7 -13.44 -5.79 8.76
CA PRO A 7 -14.44 -5.25 7.85
C PRO A 7 -13.83 -4.75 6.54
N GLU A 8 -14.65 -4.63 5.51
CA GLU A 8 -14.29 -4.03 4.23
C GLU A 8 -13.66 -2.65 4.41
N ASN A 9 -12.67 -2.33 3.57
CA ASN A 9 -11.93 -1.06 3.57
C ASN A 9 -11.16 -0.74 4.88
N THR A 10 -10.94 -1.75 5.74
CA THR A 10 -10.14 -1.59 6.97
C THR A 10 -8.65 -1.48 6.69
N GLY A 11 -8.15 -2.17 5.65
CA GLY A 11 -6.74 -2.38 5.43
C GLY A 11 -6.10 -3.26 6.51
N TYR A 12 -4.81 -3.10 6.73
CA TYR A 12 -4.08 -3.86 7.76
C TYR A 12 -3.95 -3.05 9.05
N LYS A 13 -4.35 -3.65 10.16
CA LYS A 13 -4.29 -3.08 11.51
C LYS A 13 -3.49 -4.02 12.41
N ILE A 14 -2.52 -3.51 13.16
CA ILE A 14 -1.75 -4.30 14.12
C ILE A 14 -2.13 -3.88 15.54
N GLN A 15 -2.64 -4.81 16.32
CA GLN A 15 -3.09 -4.58 17.69
C GLN A 15 -2.12 -5.23 18.69
N ARG A 16 -1.58 -4.46 19.65
CA ARG A 16 -0.78 -4.96 20.76
C ARG A 16 -1.67 -5.38 21.90
N ILE A 17 -1.93 -6.68 22.03
CA ILE A 17 -2.85 -7.23 23.04
C ILE A 17 -2.23 -7.40 24.43
N ASP A 18 -0.93 -7.27 24.56
CA ASP A 18 -0.14 -7.32 25.80
C ASP A 18 0.07 -5.93 26.44
N VAL A 19 -0.37 -4.86 25.78
CA VAL A 19 -0.28 -3.48 26.27
C VAL A 19 -1.64 -3.02 26.76
N GLU A 20 -1.67 -2.30 27.88
CA GLU A 20 -2.90 -1.72 28.42
C GLU A 20 -3.63 -0.86 27.38
N GLY A 21 -4.96 -1.02 27.28
CA GLY A 21 -5.78 -0.37 26.26
C GLY A 21 -5.68 -0.99 24.85
N GLN A 22 -4.87 -2.02 24.68
CA GLN A 22 -4.71 -2.77 23.43
C GLN A 22 -4.63 -1.89 22.18
N PRO A 23 -3.67 -0.98 22.10
CA PRO A 23 -3.59 0.01 21.05
C PRO A 23 -3.46 -0.62 19.67
N ILE A 24 -4.10 0.02 18.69
CA ILE A 24 -4.08 -0.39 17.28
C ILE A 24 -3.21 0.60 16.50
N ILE A 25 -2.31 0.05 15.70
CA ILE A 25 -1.43 0.78 14.78
C ILE A 25 -1.87 0.46 13.36
N ASP A 26 -2.13 1.49 12.56
CA ASP A 26 -2.36 1.30 11.12
C ASP A 26 -1.05 0.87 10.45
N ALA A 27 -1.08 -0.25 9.74
CA ALA A 27 0.10 -0.75 9.02
C ALA A 27 0.28 0.01 7.69
N VAL A 28 0.74 1.25 7.81
CA VAL A 28 0.98 2.17 6.70
C VAL A 28 2.37 2.78 6.79
N ALA A 29 2.91 3.18 5.63
CA ALA A 29 4.29 3.64 5.52
C ALA A 29 4.63 4.86 6.41
N GLU A 30 3.64 5.71 6.72
CA GLU A 30 3.84 6.87 7.62
C GLU A 30 4.12 6.47 9.06
N ASN A 31 3.64 5.31 9.50
CA ASN A 31 3.85 4.80 10.85
C ASN A 31 5.17 4.04 11.02
N VAL A 32 5.95 3.88 9.94
CA VAL A 32 7.29 3.28 10.01
C VAL A 32 8.25 4.26 10.70
N VAL A 33 8.91 3.79 11.77
CA VAL A 33 9.81 4.59 12.62
C VAL A 33 11.25 4.10 12.59
N ASP A 34 11.51 2.86 12.19
CA ASP A 34 12.84 2.30 12.04
C ASP A 34 12.87 1.28 10.90
N THR A 35 14.02 1.24 10.19
CA THR A 35 14.24 0.40 9.00
C THR A 35 15.64 -0.24 8.98
N GLN A 36 16.37 -0.24 10.09
CA GLN A 36 17.77 -0.70 10.12
C GLN A 36 17.94 -2.21 9.98
N ARG A 37 17.04 -3.00 10.54
CA ARG A 37 17.12 -4.48 10.56
C ARG A 37 15.84 -5.18 10.19
N GLY A 38 14.84 -4.46 9.84
CA GLY A 38 13.48 -4.88 9.55
C GLY A 38 12.58 -3.66 9.61
N THR A 39 11.33 -3.83 9.30
CA THR A 39 10.37 -2.74 9.32
C THR A 39 9.68 -2.66 10.68
N VAL A 40 9.83 -1.51 11.34
CA VAL A 40 9.23 -1.21 12.64
C VAL A 40 8.17 -0.13 12.48
N ILE A 41 6.95 -0.42 12.90
CA ILE A 41 5.88 0.60 12.98
C ILE A 41 5.60 0.98 14.42
N ALA A 42 5.11 2.21 14.61
CA ALA A 42 4.77 2.72 15.95
C ALA A 42 3.55 3.65 15.94
N LYS A 43 2.92 3.76 17.12
CA LYS A 43 1.94 4.79 17.46
C LYS A 43 2.20 5.24 18.89
N GLY A 44 2.69 6.46 19.04
CA GLY A 44 3.25 6.91 20.33
C GLY A 44 4.42 6.04 20.76
N ASP A 45 4.40 5.53 21.97
CA ASP A 45 5.45 4.68 22.53
C ASP A 45 5.30 3.19 22.19
N VAL A 46 4.18 2.80 21.58
CA VAL A 46 3.90 1.41 21.24
C VAL A 46 4.50 1.07 19.88
N ARG A 47 5.34 0.03 19.85
CA ARG A 47 6.09 -0.41 18.65
C ARG A 47 5.82 -1.88 18.33
N VAL A 48 5.91 -2.21 17.05
CA VAL A 48 5.96 -3.60 16.55
C VAL A 48 7.01 -3.67 15.44
N SER A 49 7.94 -4.61 15.58
CA SER A 49 9.05 -4.84 14.64
C SER A 49 8.89 -6.13 13.82
N THR A 50 9.72 -6.26 12.79
CA THR A 50 9.84 -7.47 11.95
C THR A 50 8.52 -7.86 11.29
N ILE A 51 7.76 -6.86 10.83
CA ILE A 51 6.42 -7.08 10.26
C ILE A 51 6.46 -7.52 8.79
N GLU A 52 7.57 -7.33 8.09
CA GLU A 52 7.71 -7.47 6.64
C GLU A 52 7.30 -8.85 6.11
N HIS A 53 7.64 -9.94 6.79
CA HIS A 53 7.32 -11.30 6.33
C HIS A 53 5.81 -11.58 6.36
N GLY A 54 5.16 -11.29 7.49
CA GLY A 54 3.71 -11.42 7.63
C GLY A 54 2.94 -10.48 6.68
N MET A 55 3.44 -9.25 6.49
CA MET A 55 2.86 -8.29 5.54
C MET A 55 2.99 -8.76 4.09
N ALA A 56 4.14 -9.35 3.71
CA ALA A 56 4.34 -9.93 2.39
C ALA A 56 3.40 -11.12 2.14
N ALA A 57 3.22 -11.99 3.14
CA ALA A 57 2.29 -13.11 3.06
C ALA A 57 0.84 -12.65 2.85
N LEU A 58 0.37 -11.64 3.60
CA LEU A 58 -0.98 -11.07 3.43
C LEU A 58 -1.18 -10.46 2.04
N TYR A 59 -0.23 -9.62 1.60
CA TYR A 59 -0.30 -8.96 0.29
C TYR A 59 -0.34 -9.98 -0.85
N ALA A 60 0.56 -10.95 -0.83
CA ALA A 60 0.66 -11.98 -1.87
C ALA A 60 -0.52 -12.95 -1.88
N SER A 61 -1.14 -13.21 -0.73
CA SER A 61 -2.35 -14.01 -0.60
C SER A 61 -3.62 -13.27 -1.04
N GLY A 62 -3.51 -11.98 -1.39
CA GLY A 62 -4.66 -11.19 -1.83
C GLY A 62 -5.60 -10.76 -0.71
N VAL A 63 -5.17 -10.87 0.55
CA VAL A 63 -5.93 -10.38 1.71
C VAL A 63 -5.87 -8.84 1.73
N ASP A 64 -7.01 -8.18 1.76
CA ASP A 64 -7.09 -6.71 1.74
C ASP A 64 -7.34 -6.13 3.14
N ASN A 65 -8.03 -6.87 4.01
CA ASN A 65 -8.48 -6.40 5.32
C ASN A 65 -8.14 -7.41 6.40
N CYS A 66 -7.31 -7.04 7.36
CA CYS A 66 -6.88 -7.94 8.43
C CYS A 66 -6.59 -7.17 9.73
N LEU A 67 -7.12 -7.68 10.85
CA LEU A 67 -6.70 -7.29 12.19
C LEU A 67 -5.67 -8.30 12.70
N ILE A 68 -4.43 -7.84 12.87
CA ILE A 68 -3.30 -8.66 13.30
C ILE A 68 -3.05 -8.40 14.77
N GLN A 69 -3.26 -9.39 15.61
CA GLN A 69 -3.03 -9.30 17.05
C GLN A 69 -1.67 -9.86 17.41
N VAL A 70 -0.89 -9.10 18.15
CA VAL A 70 0.44 -9.49 18.63
C VAL A 70 0.51 -9.33 20.14
N ASN A 71 1.12 -10.30 20.82
CA ASN A 71 1.33 -10.31 22.27
C ASN A 71 2.77 -9.96 22.66
N GLY A 72 3.45 -9.14 21.85
CA GLY A 72 4.83 -8.72 22.07
C GLY A 72 5.23 -7.62 21.09
N PRO A 73 6.42 -7.03 21.26
CA PRO A 73 6.91 -5.92 20.44
C PRO A 73 7.44 -6.33 19.06
N GLU A 74 7.39 -7.62 18.72
CA GLU A 74 7.99 -8.16 17.51
C GLU A 74 7.17 -9.32 16.94
N PHE A 75 7.08 -9.42 15.61
CA PHE A 75 6.53 -10.59 14.93
C PHE A 75 7.51 -11.77 15.09
N PRO A 76 7.00 -13.01 15.19
CA PRO A 76 7.87 -14.18 15.22
C PRO A 76 8.62 -14.33 13.90
N ILE A 77 9.91 -14.62 13.99
CA ILE A 77 10.75 -14.83 12.79
C ILE A 77 10.41 -16.15 12.07
N LEU A 78 9.79 -17.10 12.77
CA LEU A 78 9.46 -18.44 12.28
C LEU A 78 10.71 -19.14 11.68
N ASP A 79 10.62 -19.61 10.44
CA ASP A 79 11.73 -20.20 9.69
C ASP A 79 12.58 -19.17 8.92
N GLY A 80 12.36 -17.87 9.16
CA GLY A 80 13.02 -16.77 8.46
C GLY A 80 12.50 -16.47 7.07
N SER A 81 11.39 -17.09 6.68
CA SER A 81 10.70 -16.91 5.40
C SER A 81 9.24 -16.51 5.63
N ALA A 82 8.42 -16.45 4.58
CA ALA A 82 6.97 -16.26 4.66
C ALA A 82 6.18 -17.54 4.34
N ALA A 83 6.86 -18.68 4.17
CA ALA A 83 6.22 -19.93 3.72
C ALA A 83 5.19 -20.44 4.74
N LEU A 84 5.53 -20.39 6.02
CA LEU A 84 4.64 -20.88 7.09
C LEU A 84 3.37 -20.03 7.23
N ASP A 85 3.47 -18.70 7.01
CA ASP A 85 2.29 -17.84 6.99
C ASP A 85 1.36 -18.18 5.81
N ILE A 86 1.92 -18.35 4.61
CA ILE A 86 1.17 -18.75 3.40
C ILE A 86 0.49 -20.11 3.60
N GLU A 87 1.22 -21.10 4.16
CA GLU A 87 0.66 -22.41 4.46
C GLU A 87 -0.57 -22.30 5.38
N LYS A 88 -0.47 -21.48 6.44
CA LYS A 88 -1.58 -21.28 7.38
C LYS A 88 -2.75 -20.54 6.74
N PHE A 89 -2.53 -19.54 5.91
CA PHE A 89 -3.62 -18.86 5.19
C PHE A 89 -4.35 -19.80 4.23
N LYS A 90 -3.63 -20.73 3.58
CA LYS A 90 -4.25 -21.76 2.73
C LYS A 90 -5.05 -22.78 3.53
N GLU A 91 -4.53 -23.20 4.68
CA GLU A 91 -5.20 -24.16 5.57
C GLU A 91 -6.53 -23.60 6.09
N ILE A 92 -6.53 -22.33 6.51
CA ILE A 92 -7.71 -21.66 7.08
C ILE A 92 -8.68 -21.21 5.97
N GLY A 93 -8.17 -20.86 4.80
CA GLY A 93 -8.90 -20.25 3.69
C GLY A 93 -9.05 -18.73 3.83
N ILE A 94 -9.31 -18.08 2.70
CA ILE A 94 -9.55 -16.65 2.58
C ILE A 94 -10.99 -16.44 2.13
N VAL A 95 -11.70 -15.53 2.78
CA VAL A 95 -13.11 -15.24 2.49
C VAL A 95 -13.19 -13.98 1.64
N GLU A 96 -13.89 -14.07 0.50
CA GLU A 96 -14.19 -12.91 -0.34
C GLU A 96 -15.23 -12.01 0.34
N GLN A 97 -15.04 -10.69 0.18
CA GLN A 97 -15.94 -9.66 0.69
C GLN A 97 -16.70 -8.99 -0.45
N ASN A 98 -17.81 -8.33 -0.15
CA ASN A 98 -18.67 -7.69 -1.16
C ASN A 98 -18.14 -6.34 -1.69
N ALA A 99 -16.96 -5.92 -1.29
CA ALA A 99 -16.32 -4.70 -1.79
C ALA A 99 -15.39 -5.00 -2.97
N THR A 100 -15.43 -4.17 -3.99
CA THR A 100 -14.50 -4.26 -5.12
C THR A 100 -13.09 -3.93 -4.67
N LYS A 101 -12.11 -4.74 -5.10
CA LYS A 101 -10.69 -4.52 -4.82
C LYS A 101 -10.19 -3.24 -5.50
N ASP A 102 -9.71 -2.29 -4.69
CA ASP A 102 -9.30 -0.97 -5.15
C ASP A 102 -7.79 -0.94 -5.46
N TYR A 103 -7.45 -1.22 -6.72
CA TYR A 103 -6.07 -1.16 -7.21
C TYR A 103 -5.61 0.26 -7.48
N TYR A 104 -4.38 0.59 -7.08
CA TYR A 104 -3.71 1.77 -7.61
C TYR A 104 -2.93 1.41 -8.88
N ILE A 105 -3.40 1.93 -10.02
CA ILE A 105 -2.81 1.67 -11.33
C ILE A 105 -1.74 2.72 -11.62
N ILE A 106 -0.52 2.26 -11.84
CA ILE A 106 0.62 3.13 -12.21
C ILE A 106 0.44 3.58 -13.66
N ARG A 107 0.36 4.88 -13.87
CA ARG A 107 0.15 5.49 -15.21
C ARG A 107 1.40 6.12 -15.81
N HIS A 108 2.43 6.38 -15.00
CA HIS A 108 3.71 6.94 -15.40
C HIS A 108 4.84 6.41 -14.53
N LYS A 109 6.08 6.56 -15.00
CA LYS A 109 7.26 6.19 -14.20
C LYS A 109 7.30 7.00 -12.90
N ILE A 110 7.46 6.29 -11.78
CA ILE A 110 7.76 6.89 -10.48
C ILE A 110 9.07 6.27 -9.98
N GLU A 111 9.97 7.09 -9.44
CA GLU A 111 11.31 6.66 -9.05
C GLU A 111 11.74 7.30 -7.75
N VAL A 112 12.38 6.53 -6.90
CA VAL A 112 13.09 7.00 -5.71
C VAL A 112 14.53 6.50 -5.74
N LYS A 113 15.47 7.39 -5.46
CA LYS A 113 16.91 7.10 -5.42
C LYS A 113 17.50 7.53 -4.09
N ASP A 114 18.56 6.87 -3.72
CA ASP A 114 19.42 7.22 -2.61
C ASP A 114 20.85 7.25 -3.16
N GLU A 115 21.38 8.48 -3.33
CA GLU A 115 22.68 8.70 -3.98
C GLU A 115 23.85 8.20 -3.09
N GLU A 116 23.67 8.13 -1.78
CA GLU A 116 24.73 7.69 -0.85
C GLU A 116 24.93 6.18 -0.91
N THR A 117 23.82 5.42 -0.98
CA THR A 117 23.85 3.95 -1.01
C THR A 117 23.84 3.38 -2.43
N GLY A 118 23.51 4.21 -3.43
CA GLY A 118 23.24 3.77 -4.80
C GLY A 118 21.98 2.92 -4.94
N SER A 119 21.10 2.98 -3.94
CA SER A 119 19.81 2.27 -3.96
C SER A 119 18.81 3.00 -4.83
N CYS A 120 18.01 2.24 -5.60
CA CYS A 120 17.00 2.81 -6.47
C CYS A 120 15.79 1.88 -6.58
N ILE A 121 14.59 2.43 -6.50
CA ILE A 121 13.35 1.72 -6.82
C ILE A 121 12.58 2.55 -7.84
N THR A 122 12.26 1.92 -8.96
CA THR A 122 11.44 2.48 -10.03
C THR A 122 10.20 1.62 -10.19
N ILE A 123 9.03 2.24 -10.34
CA ILE A 123 7.83 1.55 -10.80
C ILE A 123 7.39 2.11 -12.15
N LEU A 124 7.05 1.23 -13.06
CA LEU A 124 6.61 1.51 -14.43
C LEU A 124 5.17 1.06 -14.62
N PRO A 125 4.41 1.67 -15.55
CA PRO A 125 3.09 1.18 -15.94
C PRO A 125 3.14 -0.29 -16.38
N ASP A 126 2.22 -1.09 -15.86
CA ASP A 126 1.97 -2.47 -16.27
C ASP A 126 0.53 -2.85 -15.87
N GLU A 127 -0.06 -3.81 -16.54
CA GLU A 127 -1.43 -4.27 -16.26
C GLU A 127 -1.49 -5.18 -15.01
N GLU A 128 -0.36 -5.83 -14.67
CA GLU A 128 -0.24 -6.71 -13.52
C GLU A 128 0.88 -6.23 -12.58
N PHE A 129 0.90 -6.78 -11.37
CA PHE A 129 1.99 -6.53 -10.44
C PHE A 129 3.15 -7.49 -10.72
N SER A 130 4.30 -6.94 -11.03
CA SER A 130 5.54 -7.68 -11.18
C SER A 130 6.71 -6.95 -10.52
N ILE A 131 7.76 -7.70 -10.16
CA ILE A 131 8.90 -7.13 -9.45
C ILE A 131 10.20 -7.82 -9.85
N THR A 132 11.24 -7.03 -10.10
CA THR A 132 12.61 -7.48 -10.32
C THR A 132 13.53 -6.74 -9.38
N ALA A 133 14.46 -7.44 -8.72
CA ALA A 133 15.49 -6.81 -7.91
C ALA A 133 16.88 -7.30 -8.29
N MET A 134 17.83 -6.38 -8.27
CA MET A 134 19.25 -6.62 -8.35
C MET A 134 19.90 -6.21 -7.04
N CYS A 135 20.56 -7.15 -6.38
CA CYS A 135 21.28 -6.96 -5.13
C CYS A 135 22.79 -7.05 -5.36
N SER A 136 23.53 -6.12 -4.78
CA SER A 136 24.98 -6.16 -4.71
C SER A 136 25.39 -6.12 -3.24
N PHE A 137 26.06 -7.17 -2.78
CA PHE A 137 26.29 -7.40 -1.34
C PHE A 137 27.64 -6.88 -0.85
N ASP A 138 28.44 -6.22 -1.70
CA ASP A 138 29.80 -5.78 -1.36
C ASP A 138 30.65 -6.91 -0.74
N SER A 139 30.63 -8.06 -1.38
CA SER A 139 31.29 -9.28 -0.93
C SER A 139 32.01 -9.95 -2.10
N LYS A 140 33.20 -10.54 -1.81
CA LYS A 140 33.93 -11.35 -2.78
C LYS A 140 33.39 -12.78 -2.89
N PHE A 141 32.66 -13.22 -1.88
CA PHE A 141 32.09 -14.56 -1.83
C PHE A 141 30.71 -14.62 -2.51
N ILE A 142 29.81 -13.70 -2.17
CA ILE A 142 28.50 -13.59 -2.79
C ILE A 142 28.49 -12.43 -3.80
N SER A 143 28.40 -12.77 -5.06
CA SER A 143 28.36 -11.80 -6.16
C SER A 143 27.03 -11.04 -6.21
N SER A 144 26.94 -10.08 -7.14
CA SER A 144 25.62 -9.48 -7.45
C SER A 144 24.67 -10.56 -7.95
N GLN A 145 23.46 -10.52 -7.43
CA GLN A 145 22.39 -11.45 -7.76
C GLN A 145 21.17 -10.67 -8.25
N PHE A 146 20.35 -11.30 -9.07
CA PHE A 146 19.03 -10.79 -9.40
C PHE A 146 17.97 -11.85 -9.16
N ALA A 147 16.75 -11.41 -8.93
CA ALA A 147 15.57 -12.25 -8.89
C ALA A 147 14.37 -11.49 -9.47
N THR A 148 13.42 -12.22 -9.99
CA THR A 148 12.17 -11.66 -10.53
C THR A 148 10.99 -12.47 -10.05
N LEU A 149 9.85 -11.79 -9.91
CA LEU A 149 8.53 -12.36 -9.74
C LEU A 149 7.64 -11.70 -10.80
N ASP A 150 7.38 -12.42 -11.87
CA ASP A 150 6.62 -11.89 -13.01
C ASP A 150 5.10 -11.84 -12.74
N ASN A 151 4.63 -12.68 -11.82
CA ASN A 151 3.23 -12.68 -11.39
C ASN A 151 3.14 -13.00 -9.90
N ILE A 152 2.36 -12.22 -9.17
CA ILE A 152 2.18 -12.40 -7.72
C ILE A 152 1.60 -13.78 -7.36
N ALA A 153 0.86 -14.42 -8.26
CA ALA A 153 0.32 -15.77 -8.07
C ALA A 153 1.43 -16.85 -7.90
N ASN A 154 2.64 -16.57 -8.37
CA ASN A 154 3.79 -17.46 -8.21
C ASN A 154 4.56 -17.23 -6.89
N TYR A 155 4.18 -16.23 -6.10
CA TYR A 155 4.87 -15.84 -4.87
C TYR A 155 5.13 -17.02 -3.93
N GLU A 156 4.11 -17.84 -3.70
CA GLU A 156 4.20 -19.01 -2.81
C GLU A 156 5.36 -19.93 -3.16
N LYS A 157 5.57 -20.21 -4.46
CA LYS A 157 6.58 -21.17 -4.92
C LYS A 157 7.95 -20.53 -5.11
N GLU A 158 7.99 -19.27 -5.54
CA GLU A 158 9.21 -18.64 -6.01
C GLU A 158 9.87 -17.74 -4.99
N ILE A 159 9.10 -17.15 -4.05
CA ILE A 159 9.57 -16.12 -3.14
C ILE A 159 9.32 -16.47 -1.67
N ALA A 160 8.10 -16.92 -1.32
CA ALA A 160 7.73 -17.14 0.08
C ALA A 160 8.71 -18.03 0.86
N PRO A 161 9.31 -19.10 0.30
CA PRO A 161 10.25 -19.96 1.02
C PRO A 161 11.66 -19.37 1.16
N ALA A 162 11.96 -18.20 0.56
CA ALA A 162 13.29 -17.60 0.65
C ALA A 162 13.56 -17.09 2.07
N ARG A 163 14.58 -17.66 2.72
CA ARG A 163 14.96 -17.34 4.09
C ARG A 163 15.73 -16.03 4.18
N THR A 164 15.58 -15.35 5.31
CA THR A 164 16.41 -14.19 5.65
C THR A 164 17.88 -14.59 5.77
N PHE A 165 18.75 -13.61 5.66
CA PHE A 165 20.19 -13.83 5.72
C PHE A 165 20.88 -12.71 6.47
N VAL A 166 22.07 -13.03 7.00
CA VAL A 166 22.92 -12.10 7.73
C VAL A 166 24.39 -12.39 7.44
N PHE A 167 25.21 -11.35 7.34
CA PHE A 167 26.65 -11.50 7.22
C PHE A 167 27.30 -11.63 8.59
N VAL A 168 28.31 -12.49 8.70
CA VAL A 168 29.09 -12.66 9.95
C VAL A 168 29.68 -11.32 10.42
N ARG A 169 30.10 -10.45 9.49
CA ARG A 169 30.58 -9.10 9.81
C ARG A 169 29.56 -8.25 10.58
N ASP A 170 28.28 -8.49 10.37
CA ASP A 170 27.19 -7.74 11.02
C ASP A 170 26.78 -8.38 12.35
N ILE A 171 27.11 -9.67 12.53
CA ILE A 171 26.82 -10.41 13.76
C ILE A 171 27.88 -10.14 14.83
N ILE A 172 29.18 -10.07 14.49
CA ILE A 172 30.29 -9.93 15.45
C ILE A 172 30.10 -8.75 16.41
N PRO A 173 29.76 -7.53 15.98
CA PRO A 173 29.50 -6.42 16.90
C PRO A 173 28.34 -6.68 17.87
N LEU A 174 27.39 -7.51 17.47
CA LEU A 174 26.23 -7.89 18.29
C LEU A 174 26.59 -8.97 19.31
N LEU A 175 27.49 -9.89 18.95
CA LEU A 175 28.07 -10.86 19.86
C LEU A 175 28.78 -10.15 20.98
N ASP A 176 29.68 -9.21 20.66
CA ASP A 176 30.47 -8.44 21.63
C ASP A 176 29.55 -7.60 22.55
N ALA A 177 28.43 -7.13 22.06
CA ALA A 177 27.43 -6.40 22.84
C ALA A 177 26.39 -7.29 23.56
N ASN A 178 26.47 -8.62 23.43
CA ASN A 178 25.49 -9.60 23.96
C ASN A 178 24.05 -9.35 23.53
N LEU A 179 23.87 -8.94 22.28
CA LEU A 179 22.57 -8.53 21.70
C LEU A 179 21.93 -9.58 20.78
N ILE A 180 22.49 -10.77 20.64
CA ILE A 180 21.90 -11.85 19.83
C ILE A 180 20.88 -12.59 20.69
N LYS A 181 19.57 -12.38 20.39
CA LYS A 181 18.48 -12.88 21.22
C LYS A 181 17.56 -13.91 20.56
N GLY A 182 17.74 -14.29 19.32
CA GLY A 182 16.75 -15.16 18.66
C GLY A 182 17.12 -15.69 17.29
N GLY A 183 18.24 -15.26 16.71
CA GLY A 183 18.72 -15.80 15.45
C GLY A 183 19.41 -17.15 15.66
N ASP A 184 19.03 -18.16 14.89
CA ASP A 184 19.70 -19.43 14.78
C ASP A 184 19.83 -19.84 13.29
N LEU A 185 20.51 -20.96 13.03
CA LEU A 185 20.70 -21.44 11.66
C LEU A 185 19.43 -22.09 11.04
N ASP A 186 18.38 -22.23 11.81
CA ASP A 186 17.11 -22.76 11.29
C ASP A 186 16.24 -21.66 10.69
N ASN A 187 16.49 -20.39 11.09
CA ASN A 187 15.71 -19.23 10.64
C ASN A 187 16.49 -18.15 9.88
N ALA A 188 17.80 -18.35 9.65
CA ALA A 188 18.60 -17.42 8.84
C ALA A 188 19.76 -18.11 8.12
N ILE A 189 20.07 -17.63 6.92
CA ILE A 189 21.29 -17.98 6.20
C ILE A 189 22.42 -17.09 6.73
N VAL A 190 23.45 -17.67 7.32
CA VAL A 190 24.61 -16.91 7.80
C VAL A 190 25.74 -16.97 6.78
N ILE A 191 26.21 -15.80 6.36
CA ILE A 191 27.22 -15.67 5.28
C ILE A 191 28.55 -15.28 5.90
N TYR A 192 29.51 -16.23 5.86
CA TYR A 192 30.91 -16.00 6.24
C TYR A 192 31.73 -15.65 5.00
N GLU A 193 32.01 -14.37 4.82
CA GLU A 193 32.56 -13.84 3.56
C GLU A 193 33.87 -13.07 3.76
N ARG A 194 34.25 -12.79 5.01
CA ARG A 194 35.51 -12.13 5.40
C ARG A 194 36.22 -12.97 6.45
N LEU A 195 37.50 -13.24 6.22
CA LEU A 195 38.32 -14.03 7.16
C LEU A 195 38.39 -13.33 8.52
N LEU A 196 38.16 -14.10 9.57
CA LEU A 196 38.28 -13.72 10.97
C LEU A 196 39.37 -14.52 11.64
N GLU A 197 39.81 -14.10 12.83
CA GLU A 197 40.62 -14.93 13.69
C GLU A 197 39.83 -16.17 14.13
N GLN A 198 40.49 -17.30 14.25
CA GLN A 198 39.84 -18.58 14.61
C GLN A 198 39.05 -18.48 15.92
N GLU A 199 39.59 -17.75 16.91
CA GLU A 199 38.93 -17.54 18.20
C GLU A 199 37.57 -16.82 18.07
N GLN A 200 37.49 -15.84 17.18
CA GLN A 200 36.21 -15.10 16.93
C GLN A 200 35.16 -16.01 16.25
N LEU A 201 35.60 -16.84 15.29
CA LEU A 201 34.74 -17.78 14.61
C LEU A 201 34.28 -18.91 15.55
N ASP A 202 35.18 -19.37 16.47
CA ASP A 202 34.84 -20.35 17.49
C ASP A 202 33.79 -19.81 18.48
N LYS A 203 33.93 -18.55 18.93
CA LYS A 203 32.89 -17.87 19.75
C LYS A 203 31.55 -17.79 19.03
N LEU A 204 31.58 -17.47 17.74
CA LEU A 204 30.37 -17.45 16.93
C LEU A 204 29.74 -18.84 16.86
N ALA A 205 30.53 -19.87 16.61
CA ALA A 205 30.08 -21.27 16.55
C ALA A 205 29.41 -21.71 17.86
N ASP A 206 30.01 -21.34 19.01
CA ASP A 206 29.47 -21.64 20.35
C ASP A 206 28.11 -20.96 20.59
N VAL A 207 27.96 -19.70 20.15
CA VAL A 207 26.67 -18.96 20.25
C VAL A 207 25.61 -19.52 19.32
N LEU A 208 25.95 -19.80 18.07
CA LEU A 208 25.05 -20.39 17.09
C LEU A 208 24.82 -21.89 17.29
N LYS A 209 25.55 -22.51 18.26
CA LYS A 209 25.50 -23.96 18.58
C LYS A 209 25.77 -24.84 17.37
N VAL A 210 26.76 -24.46 16.57
CA VAL A 210 27.19 -25.20 15.37
C VAL A 210 28.58 -25.77 15.54
N GLN A 211 28.95 -26.69 14.63
CA GLN A 211 30.32 -27.20 14.61
C GLN A 211 31.34 -26.08 14.31
N ARG A 212 32.48 -26.13 14.93
CA ARG A 212 33.59 -25.22 14.66
C ARG A 212 34.03 -25.34 13.21
N MET A 213 34.29 -24.21 12.61
CA MET A 213 34.65 -24.06 11.22
C MET A 213 36.10 -23.59 11.09
N ASP A 214 36.72 -23.91 9.97
CA ASP A 214 38.02 -23.40 9.60
C ASP A 214 37.93 -21.93 9.20
N ALA A 215 38.59 -21.05 9.94
CA ALA A 215 38.58 -19.62 9.68
C ALA A 215 39.13 -19.23 8.28
N ASN A 216 39.87 -20.12 7.62
CA ASN A 216 40.36 -19.89 6.26
C ASN A 216 39.36 -20.26 5.15
N LYS A 217 38.21 -20.83 5.50
CA LYS A 217 37.18 -21.25 4.54
C LYS A 217 35.96 -20.37 4.62
N ILE A 218 35.88 -19.38 3.73
CA ILE A 218 34.65 -18.58 3.56
C ILE A 218 33.52 -19.45 2.94
N GLY A 219 32.27 -19.14 3.27
CA GLY A 219 31.12 -19.90 2.80
C GLY A 219 29.81 -19.56 3.53
N TYR A 220 28.82 -20.39 3.33
CA TYR A 220 27.58 -20.32 4.09
C TYR A 220 27.69 -21.16 5.35
N ILE A 221 27.27 -20.61 6.48
CA ILE A 221 27.07 -21.32 7.73
C ILE A 221 25.59 -21.63 7.82
N GLN A 222 25.20 -22.88 7.63
CA GLN A 222 23.80 -23.26 7.50
C GLN A 222 23.57 -24.72 7.88
N ASN A 223 22.40 -25.01 8.42
CA ASN A 223 21.93 -26.38 8.69
C ASN A 223 21.22 -26.98 7.49
N LYS A 224 20.67 -26.15 6.61
CA LYS A 224 19.90 -26.55 5.42
C LYS A 224 20.56 -25.95 4.17
N PRO A 225 20.65 -26.66 3.04
CA PRO A 225 21.19 -26.09 1.82
C PRO A 225 20.34 -24.89 1.34
N LEU A 226 20.93 -24.05 0.49
CA LEU A 226 20.15 -23.01 -0.20
C LEU A 226 19.09 -23.64 -1.07
N GLN A 227 17.91 -23.04 -1.11
CA GLN A 227 16.83 -23.45 -2.01
C GLN A 227 17.10 -23.00 -3.45
N TRP A 228 17.77 -21.86 -3.61
CA TRP A 228 18.21 -21.31 -4.90
C TRP A 228 19.55 -20.59 -4.73
N ASP A 229 20.36 -20.57 -5.76
CA ASP A 229 21.64 -19.84 -5.74
C ASP A 229 21.45 -18.35 -5.46
N ASN A 230 20.27 -17.79 -5.77
CA ASN A 230 19.89 -16.41 -5.54
C ASN A 230 18.88 -16.24 -4.39
N GLU A 231 18.86 -17.15 -3.42
CA GLU A 231 17.90 -17.12 -2.31
C GLU A 231 17.93 -15.80 -1.54
N CYS A 232 19.11 -15.22 -1.31
CA CYS A 232 19.24 -13.93 -0.64
C CYS A 232 18.53 -12.80 -1.39
N THR A 233 18.57 -12.79 -2.73
CA THR A 233 17.87 -11.78 -3.51
C THR A 233 16.37 -12.07 -3.61
N ARG A 234 15.95 -13.33 -3.63
CA ARG A 234 14.53 -13.70 -3.50
C ARG A 234 13.95 -13.22 -2.18
N HIS A 235 14.71 -13.36 -1.09
CA HIS A 235 14.32 -12.79 0.19
C HIS A 235 14.19 -11.25 0.13
N LYS A 236 15.06 -10.55 -0.61
CA LYS A 236 14.89 -9.11 -0.82
C LYS A 236 13.63 -8.75 -1.63
N LEU A 237 13.14 -9.63 -2.52
CA LEU A 237 11.82 -9.44 -3.14
C LEU A 237 10.69 -9.60 -2.11
N LEU A 238 10.80 -10.57 -1.19
CA LEU A 238 9.87 -10.74 -0.07
C LEU A 238 9.80 -9.47 0.76
N ASP A 239 10.96 -8.92 1.17
CA ASP A 239 11.05 -7.67 1.92
C ASP A 239 10.36 -6.50 1.20
N ILE A 240 10.60 -6.33 -0.12
CA ILE A 240 9.96 -5.26 -0.89
C ILE A 240 8.44 -5.44 -0.90
N ILE A 241 7.93 -6.65 -1.09
CA ILE A 241 6.49 -6.94 -1.12
C ILE A 241 5.86 -6.60 0.24
N GLY A 242 6.52 -6.97 1.35
CA GLY A 242 6.07 -6.63 2.70
C GLY A 242 6.04 -5.12 2.97
N ASP A 243 7.07 -4.40 2.52
CA ASP A 243 7.10 -2.94 2.66
C ASP A 243 6.11 -2.23 1.71
N VAL A 244 5.86 -2.79 0.51
CA VAL A 244 4.84 -2.32 -0.44
C VAL A 244 3.42 -2.52 0.12
N ALA A 245 3.19 -3.55 0.92
CA ALA A 245 1.90 -3.75 1.60
C ALA A 245 1.51 -2.55 2.48
N LEU A 246 2.49 -1.79 2.99
CA LEU A 246 2.28 -0.57 3.78
C LEU A 246 1.80 0.64 2.94
N ILE A 247 1.68 0.50 1.63
CA ILE A 247 1.00 1.47 0.76
C ILE A 247 -0.50 1.50 1.08
N GLY A 248 -1.08 0.37 1.50
CA GLY A 248 -2.48 0.24 1.88
C GLY A 248 -3.44 0.07 0.69
N LYS A 249 -2.91 -0.03 -0.53
CA LYS A 249 -3.64 -0.42 -1.74
C LYS A 249 -2.79 -1.38 -2.58
N PRO A 250 -3.37 -2.40 -3.19
CA PRO A 250 -2.64 -3.24 -4.14
C PRO A 250 -2.26 -2.44 -5.39
N LEU A 251 -1.08 -2.72 -5.93
CA LEU A 251 -0.55 -2.00 -7.09
C LEU A 251 -0.76 -2.80 -8.38
N LYS A 252 -0.96 -2.08 -9.49
CA LYS A 252 -0.74 -2.57 -10.84
C LYS A 252 0.42 -1.78 -11.45
N GLY A 253 1.52 -2.48 -11.75
CA GLY A 253 2.75 -1.89 -12.24
C GLY A 253 3.95 -2.80 -12.02
N ARG A 254 5.04 -2.52 -12.73
CA ARG A 254 6.30 -3.26 -12.66
C ARG A 254 7.31 -2.53 -11.80
N ILE A 255 7.73 -3.13 -10.70
CA ILE A 255 8.80 -2.62 -9.85
C ILE A 255 10.16 -3.14 -10.34
N VAL A 256 11.13 -2.25 -10.46
CA VAL A 256 12.54 -2.56 -10.72
C VAL A 256 13.35 -1.93 -9.60
N ALA A 257 14.02 -2.76 -8.80
CA ALA A 257 14.78 -2.35 -7.65
C ALA A 257 16.28 -2.68 -7.80
N THR A 258 17.15 -1.74 -7.46
CA THR A 258 18.59 -1.92 -7.35
C THR A 258 19.01 -1.65 -5.92
N ARG A 259 19.74 -2.59 -5.31
CA ARG A 259 20.16 -2.52 -3.90
C ARG A 259 19.01 -2.18 -2.95
N PRO A 260 17.87 -2.93 -3.00
CA PRO A 260 16.75 -2.67 -2.12
C PRO A 260 17.09 -2.90 -0.66
N GLY A 261 16.35 -2.24 0.22
CA GLY A 261 16.41 -2.39 1.67
C GLY A 261 15.26 -1.61 2.30
N HIS A 262 14.90 -1.88 3.56
CA HIS A 262 13.71 -1.32 4.20
C HIS A 262 13.66 0.21 4.17
N THR A 263 14.81 0.89 4.24
CA THR A 263 14.87 2.35 4.18
C THR A 263 14.37 2.89 2.83
N ILE A 264 14.90 2.39 1.71
CA ILE A 264 14.49 2.83 0.38
C ILE A 264 13.09 2.32 0.03
N ASN A 265 12.73 1.11 0.48
CA ASN A 265 11.40 0.54 0.31
C ASN A 265 10.35 1.43 0.99
N ASN A 266 10.61 1.89 2.22
CA ASN A 266 9.69 2.79 2.92
C ASN A 266 9.63 4.18 2.28
N LYS A 267 10.76 4.74 1.82
CA LYS A 267 10.76 5.98 1.02
C LYS A 267 9.87 5.85 -0.22
N PHE A 268 9.97 4.70 -0.92
CA PHE A 268 9.14 4.39 -2.08
C PHE A 268 7.65 4.26 -1.70
N ALA A 269 7.31 3.50 -0.67
CA ALA A 269 5.94 3.33 -0.21
C ALA A 269 5.29 4.68 0.17
N ARG A 270 6.02 5.55 0.90
CA ARG A 270 5.56 6.92 1.22
C ARG A 270 5.34 7.78 -0.02
N LEU A 271 6.23 7.67 -1.03
CA LEU A 271 6.08 8.39 -2.28
C LEU A 271 4.81 7.96 -3.03
N ILE A 272 4.57 6.66 -3.17
CA ILE A 272 3.35 6.13 -3.81
C ILE A 272 2.10 6.58 -3.03
N ARG A 273 2.09 6.51 -1.70
CA ARG A 273 0.97 7.01 -0.88
C ARG A 273 0.70 8.50 -1.11
N LYS A 274 1.75 9.30 -1.27
CA LYS A 274 1.61 10.72 -1.63
C LYS A 274 0.99 10.91 -3.00
N GLU A 275 1.37 10.10 -3.98
CA GLU A 275 0.77 10.12 -5.32
C GLU A 275 -0.70 9.67 -5.27
N ILE A 276 -1.05 8.62 -4.54
CA ILE A 276 -2.43 8.18 -4.33
C ILE A 276 -3.27 9.33 -3.78
N ARG A 277 -2.81 9.99 -2.71
CA ARG A 277 -3.54 11.14 -2.13
C ARG A 277 -3.70 12.32 -3.10
N LYS A 278 -2.70 12.58 -3.94
CA LYS A 278 -2.83 13.60 -4.98
C LYS A 278 -3.92 13.21 -5.98
N HIS A 279 -3.97 11.95 -6.41
CA HIS A 279 -4.98 11.46 -7.33
C HIS A 279 -6.39 11.47 -6.72
N GLU A 280 -6.51 11.16 -5.42
CA GLU A 280 -7.80 11.25 -4.70
C GLU A 280 -8.34 12.69 -4.62
N VAL A 281 -7.45 13.68 -4.62
CA VAL A 281 -7.79 15.12 -4.59
C VAL A 281 -7.85 15.75 -5.99
N GLN A 282 -7.31 15.07 -7.03
CA GLN A 282 -7.37 15.58 -8.40
C GLN A 282 -8.80 15.50 -8.94
N ALA A 283 -9.15 16.52 -9.74
CA ALA A 283 -10.39 16.48 -10.51
C ALA A 283 -10.45 15.22 -11.37
N PRO A 284 -11.61 14.59 -11.50
CA PRO A 284 -11.82 13.48 -12.41
C PRO A 284 -11.37 13.85 -13.84
N ILE A 285 -10.83 12.87 -14.57
CA ILE A 285 -10.49 13.07 -15.98
C ILE A 285 -11.81 13.27 -16.73
N TYR A 286 -11.89 14.37 -17.48
CA TYR A 286 -13.08 14.71 -18.26
C TYR A 286 -12.69 14.92 -19.72
N ASP A 287 -13.18 14.06 -20.60
CA ASP A 287 -13.19 14.27 -22.04
C ASP A 287 -14.60 14.68 -22.48
N PRO A 288 -14.79 15.90 -22.99
CA PRO A 288 -16.11 16.35 -23.44
C PRO A 288 -16.66 15.56 -24.64
N ASN A 289 -15.80 14.81 -25.37
CA ASN A 289 -16.16 14.01 -26.53
C ASN A 289 -16.58 12.58 -26.18
N GLU A 290 -16.30 12.10 -24.95
CA GLU A 290 -16.79 10.81 -24.50
C GLU A 290 -18.30 10.82 -24.24
N GLU A 291 -18.96 9.72 -24.58
CA GLU A 291 -20.37 9.52 -24.34
C GLU A 291 -20.65 9.44 -22.83
N PRO A 292 -21.56 10.27 -22.25
CA PRO A 292 -21.81 10.25 -20.83
C PRO A 292 -22.60 9.00 -20.41
N ILE A 293 -22.41 8.56 -19.16
CA ILE A 293 -23.24 7.49 -18.56
C ILE A 293 -24.70 7.91 -18.46
N MET A 294 -24.95 9.20 -18.15
CA MET A 294 -26.30 9.81 -18.22
C MET A 294 -26.19 11.15 -18.90
N ASP A 295 -26.99 11.33 -19.93
CA ASP A 295 -27.24 12.62 -20.57
C ASP A 295 -28.28 13.44 -19.78
N ASN A 296 -28.56 14.64 -20.24
CA ASN A 296 -29.52 15.53 -19.61
C ASN A 296 -30.94 14.94 -19.61
N ASN A 297 -31.33 14.15 -20.61
CA ASN A 297 -32.66 13.53 -20.67
C ASN A 297 -32.82 12.48 -19.59
N ARG A 298 -31.81 11.60 -19.44
CA ARG A 298 -31.83 10.58 -18.40
C ARG A 298 -31.79 11.18 -16.99
N ILE A 299 -31.05 12.27 -16.78
CA ILE A 299 -31.03 13.00 -15.50
C ILE A 299 -32.43 13.53 -15.16
N ARG A 300 -33.16 14.08 -16.15
CA ARG A 300 -34.50 14.62 -15.96
C ARG A 300 -35.58 13.57 -15.69
N GLU A 301 -35.33 12.33 -16.05
CA GLU A 301 -36.20 11.20 -15.69
C GLU A 301 -36.07 10.84 -14.21
N LEU A 302 -34.89 10.98 -13.66
CA LEU A 302 -34.58 10.60 -12.26
C LEU A 302 -34.79 11.78 -11.28
N LEU A 303 -34.35 12.99 -11.66
CA LEU A 303 -34.45 14.16 -10.80
C LEU A 303 -35.74 14.97 -11.10
N PRO A 304 -36.46 15.42 -10.06
CA PRO A 304 -37.65 16.29 -10.24
C PRO A 304 -37.30 17.73 -10.64
N HIS A 305 -36.03 18.12 -10.45
CA HIS A 305 -35.54 19.47 -10.73
C HIS A 305 -35.75 19.86 -12.22
N ARG A 306 -36.09 21.13 -12.43
CA ARG A 306 -36.25 21.75 -13.78
C ARG A 306 -35.59 23.12 -13.75
N TYR A 307 -35.43 23.73 -14.93
CA TYR A 307 -34.94 25.09 -15.03
C TYR A 307 -35.71 26.04 -14.08
N PRO A 308 -35.04 26.92 -13.31
CA PRO A 308 -33.57 27.14 -13.30
C PRO A 308 -32.81 26.32 -12.29
N MET A 309 -33.40 25.35 -11.61
CA MET A 309 -32.81 24.59 -10.50
C MET A 309 -32.20 23.26 -10.91
N GLN A 310 -32.27 22.85 -12.15
CA GLN A 310 -31.51 21.70 -12.62
C GLN A 310 -30.08 22.14 -12.92
N LEU A 311 -29.13 21.69 -12.10
CA LEU A 311 -27.73 22.17 -12.14
C LEU A 311 -26.73 21.14 -12.69
N ILE A 312 -27.14 19.89 -12.92
CA ILE A 312 -26.27 18.86 -13.49
C ILE A 312 -26.57 18.67 -14.96
N ASP A 313 -25.52 18.74 -15.80
CA ASP A 313 -25.66 18.61 -17.26
C ASP A 313 -25.49 17.16 -17.72
N LYS A 314 -24.55 16.41 -17.13
CA LYS A 314 -24.29 14.99 -17.44
C LYS A 314 -23.56 14.27 -16.32
N ILE A 315 -23.62 12.93 -16.32
CA ILE A 315 -22.85 12.05 -15.45
C ILE A 315 -21.82 11.31 -16.30
N ILE A 316 -20.56 11.38 -15.90
CA ILE A 316 -19.41 10.80 -16.64
C ILE A 316 -18.79 9.58 -15.99
N ALA A 317 -19.03 9.37 -14.68
CA ALA A 317 -18.64 8.16 -13.98
C ALA A 317 -19.65 7.83 -12.89
N MET A 318 -19.92 6.54 -12.67
CA MET A 318 -20.81 6.06 -11.62
C MET A 318 -20.35 4.67 -11.16
N GLY A 319 -20.15 4.51 -9.86
CA GLY A 319 -19.88 3.25 -9.16
C GLY A 319 -21.00 2.94 -8.17
N ALA A 320 -20.80 1.94 -7.33
CA ALA A 320 -21.77 1.58 -6.28
C ALA A 320 -21.90 2.68 -5.20
N THR A 321 -20.80 3.35 -4.86
CA THR A 321 -20.74 4.35 -3.79
C THR A 321 -20.21 5.72 -4.25
N SER A 322 -19.96 5.91 -5.55
CA SER A 322 -19.39 7.17 -6.05
C SER A 322 -20.00 7.55 -7.40
N ILE A 323 -20.07 8.86 -7.65
CA ILE A 323 -20.58 9.43 -8.88
C ILE A 323 -19.78 10.67 -9.27
N VAL A 324 -19.60 10.90 -10.57
CA VAL A 324 -19.00 12.13 -11.10
C VAL A 324 -19.98 12.82 -12.05
N GLY A 325 -20.41 14.00 -11.64
CA GLY A 325 -21.28 14.87 -12.43
C GLY A 325 -20.53 16.05 -13.03
N VAL A 326 -21.07 16.58 -14.12
CA VAL A 326 -20.55 17.74 -14.83
C VAL A 326 -21.59 18.85 -14.83
N LYS A 327 -21.14 20.09 -14.54
CA LYS A 327 -21.90 21.31 -14.81
C LYS A 327 -21.07 22.28 -15.62
N ASN A 328 -21.58 22.71 -16.75
CA ASN A 328 -21.01 23.81 -17.50
C ASN A 328 -21.63 25.13 -17.02
N VAL A 329 -20.80 26.03 -16.58
CA VAL A 329 -21.24 27.35 -16.08
C VAL A 329 -21.22 28.34 -17.23
N THR A 330 -22.38 28.67 -17.76
CA THR A 330 -22.49 29.60 -18.90
C THR A 330 -22.84 31.00 -18.44
N SER A 331 -22.63 32.00 -19.30
CA SER A 331 -23.06 33.41 -19.04
C SER A 331 -24.56 33.56 -18.97
N ASN A 332 -25.35 32.56 -19.43
CA ASN A 332 -26.82 32.58 -19.45
C ASN A 332 -27.43 32.03 -18.16
N GLU A 333 -26.65 31.71 -17.16
CA GLU A 333 -27.18 31.26 -15.87
C GLU A 333 -27.97 32.38 -15.17
N PRO A 334 -29.22 32.12 -14.72
CA PRO A 334 -30.10 33.14 -14.20
C PRO A 334 -29.60 33.82 -12.93
N PHE A 335 -28.76 33.16 -12.14
CA PHE A 335 -28.21 33.72 -10.92
C PHE A 335 -27.18 34.84 -11.17
N PHE A 336 -26.58 34.93 -12.37
CA PHE A 336 -25.64 36.01 -12.70
C PHE A 336 -26.30 37.37 -12.87
N VAL A 337 -27.62 37.43 -13.04
CA VAL A 337 -28.37 38.69 -13.05
C VAL A 337 -28.20 39.46 -11.74
N GLY A 338 -28.06 38.74 -10.62
CA GLY A 338 -27.94 39.32 -9.29
C GLY A 338 -26.64 39.04 -8.55
N HIS A 339 -25.87 38.03 -8.95
CA HIS A 339 -24.72 37.55 -8.17
C HIS A 339 -23.41 37.52 -9.00
N PHE A 340 -22.74 38.62 -9.40
CA PHE A 340 -23.14 40.05 -9.23
C PHE A 340 -23.15 40.72 -10.61
N PRO A 341 -23.88 41.80 -10.83
CA PRO A 341 -24.01 42.42 -12.17
C PRO A 341 -22.67 42.83 -12.81
N THR A 342 -21.70 43.26 -12.01
CA THR A 342 -20.40 43.72 -12.48
C THR A 342 -19.31 42.69 -12.38
N GLU A 343 -19.51 41.62 -11.59
CA GLU A 343 -18.55 40.53 -11.37
C GLU A 343 -19.32 39.22 -11.19
N PRO A 344 -19.64 38.52 -12.26
CA PRO A 344 -20.45 37.31 -12.18
C PRO A 344 -19.69 36.18 -11.51
N VAL A 345 -20.25 35.67 -10.42
CA VAL A 345 -19.70 34.53 -9.64
C VAL A 345 -20.85 33.56 -9.33
N MET A 346 -20.70 32.29 -9.57
CA MET A 346 -21.70 31.29 -9.19
C MET A 346 -21.82 31.23 -7.66
N PRO A 347 -23.02 31.38 -7.08
CA PRO A 347 -23.24 31.27 -5.65
C PRO A 347 -22.72 29.95 -5.10
N GLY A 348 -21.94 29.99 -4.01
CA GLY A 348 -21.40 28.77 -3.40
C GLY A 348 -22.48 27.79 -2.95
N VAL A 349 -23.61 28.30 -2.48
CA VAL A 349 -24.77 27.46 -2.09
C VAL A 349 -25.36 26.68 -3.27
N LEU A 350 -25.31 27.23 -4.50
CA LEU A 350 -25.74 26.52 -5.69
C LEU A 350 -24.71 25.47 -6.17
N GLN A 351 -23.43 25.64 -5.84
CA GLN A 351 -22.44 24.59 -6.06
C GLN A 351 -22.73 23.39 -5.16
N ILE A 352 -23.10 23.62 -3.88
CA ILE A 352 -23.52 22.54 -2.96
C ILE A 352 -24.79 21.87 -3.45
N GLU A 353 -25.78 22.65 -3.91
CA GLU A 353 -27.00 22.11 -4.48
C GLU A 353 -26.69 21.21 -5.71
N ALA A 354 -25.79 21.62 -6.60
CA ALA A 354 -25.37 20.81 -7.73
C ALA A 354 -24.70 19.49 -7.26
N MET A 355 -23.87 19.55 -6.23
CA MET A 355 -23.27 18.35 -5.62
C MET A 355 -24.36 17.41 -5.04
N ALA A 356 -25.37 17.97 -4.38
CA ALA A 356 -26.49 17.19 -3.85
C ALA A 356 -27.34 16.53 -4.95
N GLN A 357 -27.61 17.23 -6.02
CA GLN A 357 -28.29 16.66 -7.18
C GLN A 357 -27.46 15.51 -7.78
N CYS A 358 -26.14 15.69 -7.89
CA CYS A 358 -25.24 14.64 -8.34
C CYS A 358 -25.29 13.41 -7.41
N GLY A 359 -25.21 13.60 -6.10
CA GLY A 359 -25.34 12.51 -5.11
C GLY A 359 -26.73 11.88 -5.10
N GLY A 360 -27.78 12.68 -5.29
CA GLY A 360 -29.16 12.21 -5.42
C GLY A 360 -29.34 11.25 -6.61
N LEU A 361 -28.69 11.52 -7.73
CA LEU A 361 -28.69 10.61 -8.89
C LEU A 361 -28.08 9.24 -8.57
N LEU A 362 -27.00 9.20 -7.75
CA LEU A 362 -26.40 7.94 -7.31
C LEU A 362 -27.41 7.09 -6.51
N VAL A 363 -28.11 7.71 -5.56
CA VAL A 363 -29.10 7.02 -4.72
C VAL A 363 -30.34 6.62 -5.52
N LEU A 364 -30.88 7.54 -6.33
CA LEU A 364 -32.10 7.30 -7.12
C LEU A 364 -31.91 6.23 -8.20
N ASN A 365 -30.68 6.09 -8.73
CA ASN A 365 -30.37 5.04 -9.71
C ASN A 365 -30.32 3.63 -9.10
N GLN A 366 -30.31 3.50 -7.77
CA GLN A 366 -30.22 2.23 -7.04
C GLN A 366 -31.55 1.77 -6.43
N VAL A 367 -32.59 2.59 -6.51
CA VAL A 367 -33.90 2.27 -5.93
C VAL A 367 -34.91 1.93 -7.01
N GLU A 368 -35.89 1.08 -6.66
CA GLU A 368 -37.06 0.83 -7.51
C GLU A 368 -37.99 2.02 -7.44
N GLU A 369 -38.62 2.36 -8.57
CA GLU A 369 -39.56 3.49 -8.73
C GLU A 369 -38.98 4.84 -8.21
N PRO A 370 -37.85 5.32 -8.78
CA PRO A 370 -37.11 6.49 -8.29
C PRO A 370 -37.99 7.77 -8.25
N GLU A 371 -39.06 7.85 -9.07
CA GLU A 371 -40.01 8.95 -9.09
C GLU A 371 -40.85 9.08 -7.81
N ARG A 372 -40.87 8.05 -6.96
CA ARG A 372 -41.57 8.09 -5.66
C ARG A 372 -40.70 8.62 -4.54
N TRP A 373 -39.40 8.84 -4.79
CA TRP A 373 -38.44 9.24 -3.78
C TRP A 373 -38.05 10.71 -3.95
N SER A 374 -37.81 11.38 -2.83
CA SER A 374 -37.29 12.74 -2.78
C SER A 374 -36.16 12.80 -1.80
N THR A 375 -35.08 13.48 -2.19
CA THR A 375 -33.91 13.68 -1.37
C THR A 375 -33.91 15.10 -0.77
N TYR A 376 -33.62 15.21 0.54
CA TYR A 376 -33.56 16.48 1.24
C TYR A 376 -32.28 16.56 2.08
N PHE A 377 -31.69 17.74 2.17
CA PHE A 377 -30.61 17.99 3.10
C PHE A 377 -31.09 17.89 4.55
N LEU A 378 -30.34 17.13 5.37
CA LEU A 378 -30.47 17.15 6.83
C LEU A 378 -29.42 18.06 7.47
N SER A 379 -28.21 18.07 6.92
CA SER A 379 -27.12 18.93 7.39
C SER A 379 -26.08 19.14 6.28
N ILE A 380 -25.31 20.19 6.42
CA ILE A 380 -24.15 20.50 5.56
C ILE A 380 -23.01 20.86 6.50
N ASN A 381 -21.95 20.07 6.51
CA ASN A 381 -20.82 20.24 7.41
C ASN A 381 -19.51 20.46 6.62
N ASP A 382 -18.55 21.14 7.22
CA ASP A 382 -17.17 21.31 6.74
C ASP A 382 -17.01 21.85 5.31
N VAL A 383 -17.93 22.71 4.87
CA VAL A 383 -17.87 23.29 3.52
C VAL A 383 -16.76 24.34 3.44
N LYS A 384 -15.93 24.25 2.39
CA LYS A 384 -14.86 25.21 2.10
C LYS A 384 -14.85 25.56 0.61
N PHE A 385 -14.97 26.85 0.31
CA PHE A 385 -14.79 27.38 -1.03
C PHE A 385 -13.38 27.94 -1.17
N ARG A 386 -12.61 27.47 -2.13
CA ARG A 386 -11.20 27.85 -2.30
C ARG A 386 -10.96 28.72 -3.53
N GLN A 387 -11.90 28.69 -4.48
CA GLN A 387 -11.81 29.43 -5.74
C GLN A 387 -13.19 29.89 -6.16
N LYS A 388 -13.26 31.08 -6.82
CA LYS A 388 -14.47 31.58 -7.45
C LYS A 388 -14.79 30.71 -8.67
N VAL A 389 -16.07 30.49 -8.92
CA VAL A 389 -16.59 29.87 -10.14
C VAL A 389 -17.24 30.96 -10.97
N VAL A 390 -16.79 31.11 -12.20
CA VAL A 390 -17.18 32.20 -13.12
C VAL A 390 -17.72 31.65 -14.43
N PRO A 391 -18.42 32.47 -15.26
CA PRO A 391 -18.85 32.07 -16.60
C PRO A 391 -17.69 31.56 -17.45
N GLY A 392 -17.85 30.38 -18.06
CA GLY A 392 -16.82 29.68 -18.83
C GLY A 392 -16.18 28.51 -18.11
N ASP A 393 -16.37 28.39 -16.79
CA ASP A 393 -15.87 27.25 -16.03
C ASP A 393 -16.71 26.00 -16.28
N THR A 394 -16.05 24.84 -16.17
CA THR A 394 -16.70 23.53 -16.09
C THR A 394 -16.41 22.93 -14.71
N LEU A 395 -17.46 22.63 -13.96
CA LEU A 395 -17.36 21.99 -12.65
C LEU A 395 -17.47 20.46 -12.79
N LEU A 396 -16.58 19.76 -12.14
CA LEU A 396 -16.63 18.31 -11.97
C LEU A 396 -16.93 18.01 -10.51
N PHE A 397 -18.07 17.39 -10.25
CA PHE A 397 -18.48 17.01 -8.90
C PHE A 397 -18.20 15.53 -8.68
N LYS A 398 -17.15 15.23 -7.91
CA LYS A 398 -16.92 13.88 -7.41
C LYS A 398 -17.62 13.76 -6.05
N VAL A 399 -18.64 12.91 -5.98
CA VAL A 399 -19.45 12.69 -4.78
C VAL A 399 -19.31 11.22 -4.37
N GLU A 400 -19.09 11.00 -3.09
CA GLU A 400 -18.93 9.67 -2.50
C GLU A 400 -19.93 9.49 -1.35
N LEU A 401 -20.59 8.32 -1.32
CA LEU A 401 -21.44 7.90 -0.22
C LEU A 401 -20.55 7.36 0.90
N LEU A 402 -20.71 7.90 2.11
CA LEU A 402 -19.93 7.55 3.30
C LEU A 402 -20.60 6.46 4.13
#